data_a63314ca4c405039f31109dbe7fb2820
#
_entry.id   a63314ca4c405039f31109dbe7fb2820
#
_cell.length_a   1.000
_cell.length_b   1.000
_cell.length_c   1.000
_cell.angle_alpha   90.00
_cell.angle_beta   90.00
_cell.angle_gamma   90.00
#
_symmetry.space_group_name_H-M   'P 1'
#
loop_
_entity.id
_entity.type
_entity.pdbx_description
1 polymer ?
#
loop_
_entity_poly.entity_id
_entity_poly.type
_entity_poly.pdbx_seq_one_letter_code
_entity_poly.pdbx_strand_id
1 'polypeptide(L)'
;DFYDFVELRPKVRNGANGERILSWPENQFYAWRNTDGEGPDMVLFRGVEPHFKWRAYSSMIYEVAEACNVELVVTLGALLDAVPHTRPVKVTRSSQTKNLGPDFDHLNFRPSSYQGPTGIMSIVLDRMTAAGIPCASYWGHSPHYVQAKPNPNVTRALLEAVTEIIPVEVDTEGLVRRGSDFMRRLTKALADQDEITKYVTELEERWDKQNSPSGPEETEGADAAPLIAELEAFLRQEAGAPLESQDDETPDGESGNQDQDKGNSPSV
;
A
#
# COMPACT_ATOMS: atom_id res chain seq x y z
N ASP A 1 -11.76 21.75 -3.07
CA ASP A 1 -10.87 20.65 -3.43
C ASP A 1 -10.64 19.73 -2.23
N PHE A 2 -10.43 18.46 -2.50
CA PHE A 2 -10.06 17.44 -1.51
C PHE A 2 -8.54 17.32 -1.35
N TYR A 3 -7.78 17.82 -2.32
CA TYR A 3 -6.35 17.61 -2.42
C TYR A 3 -5.56 18.91 -2.32
N ASP A 4 -4.40 18.82 -1.68
CA ASP A 4 -3.36 19.84 -1.79
C ASP A 4 -2.52 19.55 -3.05
N PHE A 5 -2.69 20.35 -4.07
CA PHE A 5 -1.96 20.17 -5.33
C PHE A 5 -0.50 20.66 -5.27
N VAL A 6 -0.05 21.20 -4.15
CA VAL A 6 1.38 21.43 -3.91
C VAL A 6 2.07 20.11 -3.57
N GLU A 7 1.42 19.27 -2.76
CA GLU A 7 1.93 17.95 -2.38
C GLU A 7 1.58 16.88 -3.43
N LEU A 8 0.35 16.86 -3.90
CA LEU A 8 -0.16 15.89 -4.88
C LEU A 8 -0.36 16.53 -6.25
N ARG A 9 0.74 16.86 -6.90
CA ARG A 9 0.73 17.56 -8.20
C ARG A 9 0.16 16.69 -9.32
N PRO A 10 -0.69 17.25 -10.20
CA PRO A 10 -1.02 16.61 -11.46
C PRO A 10 0.24 16.34 -12.28
N LYS A 11 0.25 15.22 -13.00
CA LYS A 11 1.39 14.78 -13.80
C LYS A 11 1.12 15.00 -15.28
N VAL A 12 2.13 15.46 -15.99
CA VAL A 12 2.09 15.53 -17.45
C VAL A 12 2.79 14.31 -18.03
N ARG A 13 2.19 13.67 -19.01
CA ARG A 13 2.79 12.58 -19.79
C ARG A 13 2.53 12.82 -21.28
N ASN A 14 3.37 12.25 -22.13
CA ASN A 14 3.11 12.23 -23.56
C ASN A 14 2.25 11.00 -23.88
N GLY A 15 1.18 11.20 -24.64
CA GLY A 15 0.37 10.13 -25.20
C GLY A 15 1.04 9.45 -26.37
N ALA A 16 0.41 8.39 -26.90
CA ALA A 16 0.96 7.57 -27.97
C ALA A 16 1.21 8.36 -29.28
N ASN A 17 0.44 9.41 -29.52
CA ASN A 17 0.53 10.27 -30.70
C ASN A 17 1.33 11.55 -30.44
N GLY A 18 2.05 11.65 -29.32
CA GLY A 18 2.81 12.82 -28.92
C GLY A 18 1.97 13.95 -28.29
N GLU A 19 0.68 13.73 -28.08
CA GLU A 19 -0.18 14.68 -27.38
C GLU A 19 0.20 14.76 -25.90
N ARG A 20 -0.02 15.93 -25.32
CA ARG A 20 0.27 16.21 -23.92
C ARG A 20 -0.94 15.89 -23.06
N ILE A 21 -0.85 14.84 -22.25
CA ILE A 21 -1.93 14.38 -21.36
C ILE A 21 -1.63 14.86 -19.94
N LEU A 22 -2.58 15.60 -19.35
CA LEU A 22 -2.55 16.00 -17.94
C LEU A 22 -3.34 14.96 -17.12
N SER A 23 -2.65 14.29 -16.20
CA SER A 23 -3.25 13.31 -15.30
C SER A 23 -3.41 13.90 -13.91
N TRP A 24 -4.63 13.97 -13.44
CA TRP A 24 -4.98 14.41 -12.09
C TRP A 24 -5.06 13.23 -11.12
N PRO A 25 -4.96 13.46 -9.80
CA PRO A 25 -5.37 12.46 -8.81
C PRO A 25 -6.83 12.10 -9.04
N GLU A 26 -7.09 10.80 -9.16
CA GLU A 26 -8.42 10.31 -9.54
C GLU A 26 -9.01 9.41 -8.46
N ASN A 27 -10.32 9.54 -8.28
CA ASN A 27 -11.15 8.62 -7.51
C ASN A 27 -12.10 7.94 -8.49
N GLN A 28 -12.01 6.63 -8.60
CA GLN A 28 -12.69 5.86 -9.62
C GLN A 28 -13.54 4.77 -8.99
N PHE A 29 -14.78 4.66 -9.45
CA PHE A 29 -15.65 3.53 -9.18
C PHE A 29 -15.73 2.66 -10.42
N TYR A 30 -15.64 1.35 -10.22
CA TYR A 30 -15.81 0.34 -11.25
C TYR A 30 -16.96 -0.56 -10.82
N ALA A 31 -17.88 -0.86 -11.76
CA ALA A 31 -18.93 -1.83 -11.55
C ALA A 31 -18.56 -3.12 -12.26
N TRP A 32 -18.62 -4.22 -11.54
CA TRP A 32 -18.56 -5.56 -12.09
C TRP A 32 -19.90 -6.25 -11.86
N ARG A 33 -20.48 -6.78 -12.94
CA ARG A 33 -21.73 -7.53 -12.87
C ARG A 33 -21.45 -9.02 -12.90
N ASN A 34 -22.03 -9.73 -11.95
CA ASN A 34 -22.02 -11.18 -11.96
C ASN A 34 -22.99 -11.70 -13.03
N THR A 35 -22.44 -12.15 -14.15
CA THR A 35 -23.23 -12.66 -15.29
C THR A 35 -23.64 -14.11 -15.12
N ASP A 36 -23.04 -14.82 -14.17
CA ASP A 36 -23.26 -16.25 -13.97
C ASP A 36 -24.50 -16.53 -13.08
N GLY A 37 -25.13 -15.47 -12.59
CA GLY A 37 -26.44 -15.48 -11.96
C GLY A 37 -26.50 -15.94 -10.51
N GLU A 38 -25.38 -16.37 -9.94
CA GLU A 38 -25.25 -16.75 -8.54
C GLU A 38 -24.23 -15.83 -7.83
N GLY A 39 -24.70 -15.01 -6.91
CA GLY A 39 -23.87 -14.12 -6.10
C GLY A 39 -24.02 -12.62 -6.43
N PRO A 40 -23.42 -11.74 -5.63
CA PRO A 40 -23.59 -10.30 -5.74
C PRO A 40 -22.83 -9.70 -6.92
N ASP A 41 -23.35 -8.59 -7.43
CA ASP A 41 -22.55 -7.63 -8.21
C ASP A 41 -21.53 -6.94 -7.31
N MET A 42 -20.49 -6.36 -7.88
CA MET A 42 -19.48 -5.62 -7.10
C MET A 42 -19.30 -4.20 -7.61
N VAL A 43 -19.12 -3.29 -6.66
CA VAL A 43 -18.61 -1.95 -6.91
C VAL A 43 -17.21 -1.85 -6.31
N LEU A 44 -16.21 -1.61 -7.14
CA LEU A 44 -14.83 -1.45 -6.70
C LEU A 44 -14.50 0.05 -6.67
N PHE A 45 -14.00 0.52 -5.55
CA PHE A 45 -13.54 1.89 -5.39
C PHE A 45 -12.03 1.93 -5.27
N ARG A 46 -11.39 2.75 -6.10
CA ARG A 46 -9.98 3.07 -6.01
C ARG A 46 -9.81 4.57 -5.96
N GLY A 47 -9.22 5.08 -4.90
CA GLY A 47 -9.02 6.50 -4.70
C GLY A 47 -7.68 6.85 -4.11
N VAL A 48 -7.43 8.15 -4.04
CA VAL A 48 -6.29 8.74 -3.36
C VAL A 48 -6.79 9.32 -2.04
N GLU A 49 -6.06 9.12 -0.96
CA GLU A 49 -6.41 9.70 0.33
C GLU A 49 -6.48 11.23 0.23
N PRO A 50 -7.59 11.86 0.64
CA PRO A 50 -7.74 13.30 0.55
C PRO A 50 -6.95 14.01 1.65
N HIS A 51 -6.42 15.20 1.36
CA HIS A 51 -5.80 16.05 2.36
C HIS A 51 -6.83 16.78 3.21
N PHE A 52 -7.99 17.08 2.61
CA PHE A 52 -9.01 17.92 3.22
C PHE A 52 -10.41 17.31 3.10
N LYS A 53 -11.34 17.82 3.91
CA LYS A 53 -12.79 17.55 3.81
C LYS A 53 -13.17 16.08 3.93
N TRP A 54 -12.53 15.33 4.80
CA TRP A 54 -12.69 13.89 4.96
C TRP A 54 -14.14 13.46 5.18
N ARG A 55 -14.93 14.25 5.95
CA ARG A 55 -16.36 13.97 6.14
C ARG A 55 -17.16 14.06 4.84
N ALA A 56 -16.90 15.09 4.03
CA ALA A 56 -17.56 15.23 2.72
C ALA A 56 -17.12 14.11 1.76
N TYR A 57 -15.84 13.76 1.78
CA TYR A 57 -15.30 12.67 0.97
C TYR A 57 -15.95 11.32 1.33
N SER A 58 -16.04 10.97 2.62
CA SER A 58 -16.70 9.74 3.05
C SER A 58 -18.20 9.73 2.75
N SER A 59 -18.88 10.90 2.84
CA SER A 59 -20.29 11.02 2.47
C SER A 59 -20.53 10.78 0.98
N MET A 60 -19.65 11.26 0.10
CA MET A 60 -19.75 10.98 -1.35
C MET A 60 -19.59 9.49 -1.67
N ILE A 61 -18.68 8.79 -0.97
CA ILE A 61 -18.53 7.34 -1.13
C ILE A 61 -19.78 6.63 -0.64
N TYR A 62 -20.36 7.08 0.50
CA TYR A 62 -21.59 6.54 1.01
C TYR A 62 -22.78 6.73 0.04
N GLU A 63 -22.92 7.91 -0.58
CA GLU A 63 -23.98 8.18 -1.57
C GLU A 63 -23.92 7.19 -2.75
N VAL A 64 -22.72 6.82 -3.20
CA VAL A 64 -22.56 5.79 -4.23
C VAL A 64 -22.97 4.41 -3.70
N ALA A 65 -22.55 4.06 -2.49
CA ALA A 65 -22.91 2.79 -1.87
C ALA A 65 -24.45 2.67 -1.70
N GLU A 66 -25.10 3.74 -1.26
CA GLU A 66 -26.55 3.82 -1.12
C GLU A 66 -27.26 3.69 -2.48
N ALA A 67 -26.80 4.43 -3.50
CA ALA A 67 -27.37 4.38 -4.85
C ALA A 67 -27.22 3.00 -5.51
N CYS A 68 -26.17 2.25 -5.15
CA CYS A 68 -25.93 0.88 -5.62
C CYS A 68 -26.54 -0.20 -4.72
N ASN A 69 -27.26 0.15 -3.66
CA ASN A 69 -27.79 -0.77 -2.66
C ASN A 69 -26.73 -1.73 -2.12
N VAL A 70 -25.57 -1.20 -1.73
CA VAL A 70 -24.46 -2.00 -1.21
C VAL A 70 -24.86 -2.63 0.12
N GLU A 71 -24.74 -3.96 0.22
CA GLU A 71 -25.10 -4.73 1.41
C GLU A 71 -23.91 -5.01 2.33
N LEU A 72 -22.69 -4.98 1.79
CA LEU A 72 -21.46 -5.20 2.52
C LEU A 72 -20.35 -4.33 1.95
N VAL A 73 -19.60 -3.65 2.82
CA VAL A 73 -18.39 -2.91 2.44
C VAL A 73 -17.16 -3.65 2.94
N VAL A 74 -16.25 -3.95 2.04
CA VAL A 74 -14.97 -4.60 2.35
C VAL A 74 -13.84 -3.66 2.00
N THR A 75 -12.96 -3.40 2.95
CA THR A 75 -11.74 -2.61 2.71
C THR A 75 -10.51 -3.49 2.72
N LEU A 76 -9.60 -3.22 1.80
CA LEU A 76 -8.32 -3.90 1.67
C LEU A 76 -7.19 -2.91 1.89
N GLY A 77 -6.31 -3.21 2.81
CA GLY A 77 -5.14 -2.39 3.11
C GLY A 77 -3.88 -3.23 3.29
N ALA A 78 -2.74 -2.57 3.27
CA ALA A 78 -1.47 -3.17 3.65
C ALA A 78 -0.75 -2.23 4.62
N LEU A 79 -0.11 -2.81 5.62
CA LEU A 79 0.69 -2.08 6.59
C LEU A 79 2.11 -2.67 6.65
N LEU A 80 3.04 -1.85 7.10
CA LEU A 80 4.39 -2.30 7.39
C LEU A 80 4.42 -2.88 8.80
N ASP A 81 4.99 -4.07 8.95
CA ASP A 81 5.03 -4.78 10.22
C ASP A 81 6.37 -5.52 10.41
N ALA A 82 6.66 -5.86 11.67
CA ALA A 82 7.81 -6.66 12.06
C ALA A 82 7.56 -8.17 11.78
N VAL A 83 7.36 -8.50 10.51
CA VAL A 83 7.12 -9.87 10.01
C VAL A 83 8.24 -10.31 9.07
N PRO A 84 8.61 -11.60 9.05
CA PRO A 84 9.62 -12.10 8.13
C PRO A 84 9.04 -12.29 6.72
N HIS A 85 9.82 -11.96 5.69
CA HIS A 85 9.41 -12.17 4.29
C HIS A 85 9.45 -13.65 3.87
N THR A 86 10.09 -14.50 4.68
CA THR A 86 10.30 -15.93 4.43
C THR A 86 9.16 -16.81 4.95
N ARG A 87 8.19 -16.25 5.63
CA ARG A 87 7.01 -16.95 6.16
C ARG A 87 5.75 -16.54 5.39
N PRO A 88 4.64 -17.28 5.50
CA PRO A 88 3.36 -16.90 4.91
C PRO A 88 2.96 -15.49 5.30
N VAL A 89 2.34 -14.76 4.37
CA VAL A 89 1.88 -13.40 4.64
C VAL A 89 0.76 -13.44 5.67
N LYS A 90 0.93 -12.70 6.75
CA LYS A 90 -0.14 -12.50 7.74
C LYS A 90 -1.19 -11.57 7.15
N VAL A 91 -2.46 -11.96 7.27
CA VAL A 91 -3.61 -11.11 6.97
C VAL A 91 -4.47 -11.03 8.22
N THR A 92 -4.62 -9.83 8.76
CA THR A 92 -5.57 -9.58 9.84
C THR A 92 -6.91 -9.12 9.28
N ARG A 93 -7.98 -9.52 9.96
CA ARG A 93 -9.35 -9.17 9.60
C ARG A 93 -10.06 -8.57 10.80
N SER A 94 -10.80 -7.49 10.56
CA SER A 94 -11.56 -6.83 11.62
C SER A 94 -12.91 -6.32 11.12
N SER A 95 -13.86 -6.18 12.05
CA SER A 95 -15.14 -5.57 11.78
C SER A 95 -15.64 -4.84 13.02
N GLN A 96 -16.20 -3.66 12.86
CA GLN A 96 -16.95 -2.94 13.88
C GLN A 96 -18.43 -3.35 13.90
N THR A 97 -18.88 -4.04 12.87
CA THR A 97 -20.23 -4.59 12.79
C THR A 97 -20.31 -5.85 13.65
N LYS A 98 -21.18 -5.84 14.66
CA LYS A 98 -21.30 -6.94 15.62
C LYS A 98 -21.70 -8.27 14.99
N ASN A 99 -22.41 -8.22 13.88
CA ASN A 99 -22.86 -9.40 13.15
C ASN A 99 -22.84 -9.09 11.65
N LEU A 100 -21.93 -9.70 10.93
CA LEU A 100 -21.84 -9.59 9.46
C LEU A 100 -22.83 -10.52 8.75
N GLY A 101 -23.45 -11.44 9.49
CA GLY A 101 -24.36 -12.46 9.00
C GLY A 101 -23.84 -13.88 9.32
N PRO A 102 -24.75 -14.87 9.40
CA PRO A 102 -24.40 -16.24 9.78
C PRO A 102 -23.38 -16.89 8.84
N ASP A 103 -23.36 -16.47 7.59
CA ASP A 103 -22.42 -17.00 6.59
C ASP A 103 -20.97 -16.62 6.88
N PHE A 104 -20.72 -15.61 7.71
CA PHE A 104 -19.38 -15.08 8.04
C PHE A 104 -18.94 -15.37 9.48
N ASP A 105 -19.76 -16.03 10.30
CA ASP A 105 -19.45 -16.32 11.70
C ASP A 105 -18.19 -17.18 11.85
N HIS A 106 -17.92 -18.07 10.89
CA HIS A 106 -16.75 -18.92 10.86
C HIS A 106 -15.43 -18.16 10.65
N LEU A 107 -15.47 -16.92 10.16
CA LEU A 107 -14.30 -16.10 9.89
C LEU A 107 -13.77 -15.37 11.12
N ASN A 108 -14.48 -15.42 12.24
CA ASN A 108 -14.05 -14.84 13.53
C ASN A 108 -13.61 -13.38 13.45
N PHE A 109 -14.38 -12.53 12.77
CA PHE A 109 -14.11 -11.10 12.77
C PHE A 109 -14.16 -10.53 14.18
N ARG A 110 -13.14 -9.75 14.56
CA ARG A 110 -13.08 -9.04 15.83
C ARG A 110 -13.01 -7.54 15.60
N PRO A 111 -13.48 -6.70 16.52
CA PRO A 111 -13.22 -5.27 16.47
C PRO A 111 -11.69 -5.02 16.52
N SER A 112 -11.21 -4.05 15.75
CA SER A 112 -9.82 -3.63 15.86
C SER A 112 -9.55 -3.01 17.24
N SER A 113 -8.45 -3.40 17.86
CA SER A 113 -7.98 -2.82 19.12
C SER A 113 -7.12 -1.57 18.92
N TYR A 114 -6.84 -1.20 17.67
CA TYR A 114 -5.97 -0.07 17.34
C TYR A 114 -6.51 1.25 17.89
N GLN A 115 -5.61 1.99 18.54
CA GLN A 115 -5.85 3.34 19.05
C GLN A 115 -4.73 4.26 18.56
N GLY A 116 -5.07 5.30 17.83
CA GLY A 116 -4.09 6.24 17.29
C GLY A 116 -4.61 7.04 16.09
N PRO A 117 -3.73 7.76 15.41
CA PRO A 117 -4.07 8.46 14.17
C PRO A 117 -4.59 7.48 13.13
N THR A 118 -5.61 7.89 12.38
CA THR A 118 -6.26 7.01 11.39
C THR A 118 -6.24 7.62 10.00
N GLY A 119 -6.42 6.77 8.97
CA GLY A 119 -6.57 7.15 7.58
C GLY A 119 -8.03 7.28 7.15
N ILE A 120 -8.22 7.73 5.92
CA ILE A 120 -9.56 7.95 5.34
C ILE A 120 -10.43 6.68 5.33
N MET A 121 -9.82 5.50 5.22
CA MET A 121 -10.57 4.24 5.21
C MET A 121 -11.38 4.02 6.48
N SER A 122 -10.82 4.36 7.65
CA SER A 122 -11.56 4.27 8.93
C SER A 122 -12.75 5.22 8.97
N ILE A 123 -12.60 6.44 8.41
CA ILE A 123 -13.70 7.42 8.34
C ILE A 123 -14.81 6.93 7.39
N VAL A 124 -14.42 6.29 6.27
CA VAL A 124 -15.39 5.68 5.36
C VAL A 124 -16.14 4.54 6.05
N LEU A 125 -15.43 3.64 6.73
CA LEU A 125 -16.07 2.53 7.47
C LEU A 125 -16.97 3.02 8.58
N ASP A 126 -16.57 4.04 9.35
CA ASP A 126 -17.40 4.66 10.38
C ASP A 126 -18.70 5.23 9.77
N ARG A 127 -18.60 5.93 8.65
CA ARG A 127 -19.75 6.48 7.93
C ARG A 127 -20.71 5.39 7.43
N MET A 128 -20.16 4.27 6.89
CA MET A 128 -20.97 3.15 6.43
C MET A 128 -21.66 2.42 7.59
N THR A 129 -20.91 2.13 8.65
CA THR A 129 -21.44 1.49 9.87
C THR A 129 -22.52 2.33 10.53
N ALA A 130 -22.34 3.66 10.62
CA ALA A 130 -23.36 4.59 11.13
C ALA A 130 -24.64 4.61 10.28
N ALA A 131 -24.55 4.28 9.00
CA ALA A 131 -25.69 4.12 8.11
C ALA A 131 -26.32 2.71 8.17
N GLY A 132 -25.77 1.79 8.96
CA GLY A 132 -26.25 0.42 9.10
C GLY A 132 -25.75 -0.55 8.04
N ILE A 133 -24.78 -0.14 7.20
CA ILE A 133 -24.14 -1.02 6.21
C ILE A 133 -23.06 -1.84 6.91
N PRO A 134 -23.10 -3.17 6.87
CA PRO A 134 -22.06 -4.04 7.41
C PRO A 134 -20.69 -3.75 6.77
N CYS A 135 -19.64 -3.80 7.58
CA CYS A 135 -18.29 -3.50 7.13
C CYS A 135 -17.28 -4.53 7.61
N ALA A 136 -16.38 -4.93 6.71
CA ALA A 136 -15.22 -5.77 7.00
C ALA A 136 -13.94 -5.10 6.51
N SER A 137 -12.85 -5.33 7.21
CA SER A 137 -11.53 -4.79 6.87
C SER A 137 -10.48 -5.90 6.88
N TYR A 138 -9.66 -5.94 5.84
CA TYR A 138 -8.55 -6.86 5.71
C TYR A 138 -7.24 -6.09 5.57
N TRP A 139 -6.24 -6.46 6.35
CA TRP A 139 -4.92 -5.85 6.32
C TRP A 139 -3.84 -6.90 6.10
N GLY A 140 -3.11 -6.75 5.00
CA GLY A 140 -1.95 -7.59 4.70
C GLY A 140 -0.68 -6.99 5.32
N HIS A 141 0.08 -7.82 6.05
CA HIS A 141 1.28 -7.38 6.73
C HIS A 141 2.49 -7.54 5.80
N SER A 142 3.14 -6.42 5.49
CA SER A 142 4.35 -6.38 4.66
C SER A 142 5.57 -6.13 5.55
N PRO A 143 6.67 -6.87 5.35
CA PRO A 143 7.89 -6.62 6.11
C PRO A 143 8.35 -5.17 5.95
N HIS A 144 8.54 -4.46 7.06
CA HIS A 144 8.89 -3.04 7.05
C HIS A 144 10.29 -2.74 6.46
N TYR A 145 11.22 -3.71 6.53
CA TYR A 145 12.55 -3.60 5.92
C TYR A 145 12.54 -3.80 4.39
N VAL A 146 11.38 -4.16 3.79
CA VAL A 146 11.21 -4.34 2.35
C VAL A 146 10.58 -3.11 1.75
N GLN A 147 11.39 -2.24 1.15
CA GLN A 147 10.91 -0.97 0.56
C GLN A 147 10.29 -1.13 -0.84
N ALA A 148 10.49 -2.28 -1.49
CA ALA A 148 9.97 -2.51 -2.83
C ALA A 148 8.45 -2.63 -2.85
N LYS A 149 7.80 -1.76 -3.60
CA LYS A 149 6.34 -1.72 -3.79
C LYS A 149 5.99 -1.84 -5.28
N PRO A 150 4.89 -2.51 -5.63
CA PRO A 150 4.00 -3.31 -4.78
C PRO A 150 4.61 -4.66 -4.35
N ASN A 151 4.15 -5.22 -3.23
CA ASN A 151 4.50 -6.58 -2.81
C ASN A 151 3.45 -7.58 -3.36
N PRO A 152 3.77 -8.40 -4.38
CA PRO A 152 2.81 -9.31 -5.01
C PRO A 152 2.29 -10.40 -4.08
N ASN A 153 3.09 -10.83 -3.08
CA ASN A 153 2.70 -11.85 -2.12
C ASN A 153 1.63 -11.32 -1.16
N VAL A 154 1.77 -10.06 -0.70
CA VAL A 154 0.75 -9.41 0.13
C VAL A 154 -0.54 -9.20 -0.66
N THR A 155 -0.43 -8.78 -1.92
CA THR A 155 -1.61 -8.63 -2.80
C THR A 155 -2.32 -9.97 -2.98
N ARG A 156 -1.59 -11.06 -3.22
CA ARG A 156 -2.15 -12.39 -3.37
C ARG A 156 -2.86 -12.85 -2.09
N ALA A 157 -2.20 -12.73 -0.94
CA ALA A 157 -2.78 -13.14 0.34
C ALA A 157 -4.07 -12.36 0.68
N LEU A 158 -4.12 -11.06 0.38
CA LEU A 158 -5.34 -10.25 0.55
C LEU A 158 -6.47 -10.72 -0.39
N LEU A 159 -6.16 -11.03 -1.66
CA LEU A 159 -7.16 -11.54 -2.59
C LEU A 159 -7.69 -12.92 -2.17
N GLU A 160 -6.81 -13.82 -1.75
CA GLU A 160 -7.19 -15.13 -1.22
C GLU A 160 -8.08 -15.00 0.04
N ALA A 161 -7.73 -14.09 0.95
CA ALA A 161 -8.52 -13.86 2.15
C ALA A 161 -9.90 -13.24 1.86
N VAL A 162 -9.99 -12.34 0.88
CA VAL A 162 -11.27 -11.70 0.56
C VAL A 162 -12.23 -12.62 -0.19
N THR A 163 -11.75 -13.65 -0.90
CA THR A 163 -12.60 -14.64 -1.56
C THR A 163 -13.37 -15.51 -0.56
N GLU A 164 -12.98 -15.51 0.72
CA GLU A 164 -13.75 -16.17 1.78
C GLU A 164 -15.07 -15.43 2.10
N ILE A 165 -15.15 -14.13 1.81
CA ILE A 165 -16.33 -13.28 2.08
C ILE A 165 -17.05 -12.85 0.79
N ILE A 166 -16.34 -12.82 -0.33
CA ILE A 166 -16.89 -12.47 -1.63
C ILE A 166 -16.76 -13.71 -2.54
N PRO A 167 -17.87 -14.34 -2.94
CA PRO A 167 -17.85 -15.57 -3.74
C PRO A 167 -17.50 -15.29 -5.20
N VAL A 168 -16.26 -14.87 -5.44
CA VAL A 168 -15.72 -14.57 -6.78
C VAL A 168 -14.41 -15.30 -6.96
N GLU A 169 -14.29 -16.07 -8.01
CA GLU A 169 -13.00 -16.66 -8.40
C GLU A 169 -12.08 -15.59 -8.96
N VAL A 170 -10.92 -15.44 -8.37
CA VAL A 170 -9.89 -14.50 -8.82
C VAL A 170 -8.67 -15.28 -9.30
N ASP A 171 -8.29 -15.10 -10.57
CA ASP A 171 -7.04 -15.67 -11.09
C ASP A 171 -5.83 -14.98 -10.45
N THR A 172 -5.11 -15.72 -9.62
CA THR A 172 -3.90 -15.27 -8.93
C THR A 172 -2.60 -15.82 -9.54
N GLU A 173 -2.62 -16.58 -10.64
CA GLU A 173 -1.40 -17.17 -11.23
C GLU A 173 -0.36 -16.11 -11.61
N GLY A 174 -0.82 -14.98 -12.14
CA GLY A 174 0.06 -13.85 -12.44
C GLY A 174 0.75 -13.27 -11.20
N LEU A 175 0.08 -13.32 -10.04
CA LEU A 175 0.65 -12.88 -8.76
C LEU A 175 1.63 -13.90 -8.21
N VAL A 176 1.38 -15.19 -8.35
CA VAL A 176 2.31 -16.27 -7.95
C VAL A 176 3.65 -16.11 -8.68
N ARG A 177 3.62 -15.93 -9.99
CA ARG A 177 4.86 -15.71 -10.79
C ARG A 177 5.61 -14.46 -10.34
N ARG A 178 4.92 -13.32 -10.24
CA ARG A 178 5.52 -12.06 -9.78
C ARG A 178 6.02 -12.15 -8.34
N GLY A 179 5.32 -12.88 -7.48
CA GLY A 179 5.74 -13.13 -6.11
C GLY A 179 7.04 -13.91 -6.02
N SER A 180 7.18 -14.97 -6.83
CA SER A 180 8.41 -15.77 -6.90
C SER A 180 9.59 -14.92 -7.40
N ASP A 181 9.38 -14.10 -8.42
CA ASP A 181 10.40 -13.19 -8.95
C ASP A 181 10.78 -12.09 -7.95
N PHE A 182 9.80 -11.59 -7.21
CA PHE A 182 10.01 -10.61 -6.15
C PHE A 182 10.87 -11.22 -5.03
N MET A 183 10.54 -12.42 -4.55
CA MET A 183 11.31 -13.12 -3.52
C MET A 183 12.74 -13.39 -3.94
N ARG A 184 12.96 -13.88 -5.20
CA ARG A 184 14.30 -14.11 -5.70
C ARG A 184 15.16 -12.84 -5.73
N ARG A 185 14.59 -11.70 -6.15
CA ARG A 185 15.28 -10.39 -6.14
C ARG A 185 15.56 -9.92 -4.73
N LEU A 186 14.61 -10.09 -3.82
CA LEU A 186 14.75 -9.71 -2.41
C LEU A 186 15.85 -10.52 -1.74
N THR A 187 15.84 -11.84 -1.86
CA THR A 187 16.90 -12.72 -1.31
C THR A 187 18.28 -12.31 -1.82
N LYS A 188 18.40 -12.00 -3.12
CA LYS A 188 19.68 -11.53 -3.69
C LYS A 188 20.11 -10.18 -3.12
N ALA A 189 19.18 -9.25 -2.92
CA ALA A 189 19.48 -7.92 -2.38
C ALA A 189 19.88 -7.95 -0.89
N LEU A 190 19.40 -8.95 -0.15
CA LEU A 190 19.70 -9.12 1.29
C LEU A 190 20.91 -10.02 1.57
N ALA A 191 21.42 -10.74 0.55
CA ALA A 191 22.48 -11.76 0.73
C ALA A 191 23.78 -11.21 1.35
N ASP A 192 24.11 -9.96 1.09
CA ASP A 192 25.33 -9.31 1.56
C ASP A 192 25.11 -8.41 2.79
N GLN A 193 23.92 -8.52 3.44
CA GLN A 193 23.53 -7.69 4.57
C GLN A 193 23.37 -8.54 5.83
N ASP A 194 24.48 -8.82 6.50
CA ASP A 194 24.53 -9.70 7.67
C ASP A 194 23.58 -9.28 8.80
N GLU A 195 23.42 -7.99 9.05
CA GLU A 195 22.57 -7.45 10.11
C GLU A 195 21.09 -7.69 9.81
N ILE A 196 20.67 -7.43 8.57
CA ILE A 196 19.29 -7.72 8.15
C ILE A 196 19.02 -9.23 8.20
N THR A 197 19.99 -10.05 7.83
CA THR A 197 19.85 -11.49 7.88
C THR A 197 19.65 -11.99 9.33
N LYS A 198 20.39 -11.47 10.29
CA LYS A 198 20.20 -11.78 11.72
C LYS A 198 18.81 -11.33 12.18
N TYR A 199 18.42 -10.11 11.82
CA TYR A 199 17.11 -9.58 12.17
C TYR A 199 15.96 -10.43 11.60
N VAL A 200 16.07 -10.87 10.35
CA VAL A 200 15.08 -11.78 9.74
C VAL A 200 15.01 -13.10 10.51
N THR A 201 16.14 -13.66 10.95
CA THR A 201 16.16 -14.88 11.77
C THR A 201 15.41 -14.67 13.09
N GLU A 202 15.58 -13.55 13.76
CA GLU A 202 14.85 -13.22 14.99
C GLU A 202 13.33 -13.08 14.74
N LEU A 203 12.94 -12.50 13.60
CA LEU A 203 11.54 -12.42 13.20
C LEU A 203 10.94 -13.80 12.91
N GLU A 204 11.70 -14.69 12.25
CA GLU A 204 11.30 -16.06 11.97
C GLU A 204 11.06 -16.85 13.26
N GLU A 205 11.99 -16.79 14.21
CA GLU A 205 11.83 -17.45 15.51
C GLU A 205 10.60 -16.97 16.27
N ARG A 206 10.33 -15.66 16.20
CA ARG A 206 9.13 -15.07 16.82
C ARG A 206 7.86 -15.54 16.12
N TRP A 207 7.84 -15.50 14.80
CA TRP A 207 6.73 -16.00 14.00
C TRP A 207 6.44 -17.47 14.31
N ASP A 208 7.45 -18.32 14.28
CA ASP A 208 7.31 -19.76 14.49
C ASP A 208 6.80 -20.07 15.92
N LYS A 209 7.22 -19.29 16.93
CA LYS A 209 6.68 -19.40 18.31
C LYS A 209 5.21 -18.98 18.40
N GLN A 210 4.80 -17.91 17.74
CA GLN A 210 3.41 -17.42 17.75
C GLN A 210 2.46 -18.36 17.00
N ASN A 211 2.93 -18.97 15.92
CA ASN A 211 2.12 -19.85 15.07
C ASN A 211 2.30 -21.35 15.38
N SER A 212 2.95 -21.69 16.50
CA SER A 212 3.06 -23.06 16.92
C SER A 212 1.75 -23.52 17.63
N PRO A 213 1.35 -24.82 17.53
CA PRO A 213 0.11 -25.32 18.13
C PRO A 213 -0.02 -25.10 19.65
N SER A 214 1.08 -24.77 20.32
CA SER A 214 1.17 -24.48 21.75
C SER A 214 1.42 -22.98 22.03
N GLY A 215 1.35 -22.12 21.03
CA GLY A 215 1.55 -20.68 21.16
C GLY A 215 0.41 -20.01 21.91
N PRO A 216 0.66 -18.88 22.59
CA PRO A 216 -0.41 -18.09 23.20
C PRO A 216 -1.37 -17.59 22.11
N GLU A 217 -2.67 -17.62 22.42
CA GLU A 217 -3.67 -16.96 21.54
C GLU A 217 -3.23 -15.54 21.23
N GLU A 218 -3.26 -15.19 19.94
CA GLU A 218 -2.88 -13.84 19.46
C GLU A 218 -3.68 -12.77 20.21
N THR A 219 -3.04 -12.03 21.09
CA THR A 219 -3.47 -10.68 21.44
C THR A 219 -3.03 -9.77 20.30
N GLU A 220 -3.97 -9.36 19.44
CA GLU A 220 -3.74 -8.26 18.49
C GLU A 220 -3.20 -7.07 19.28
N GLY A 221 -2.00 -6.63 18.93
CA GLY A 221 -1.41 -5.42 19.53
C GLY A 221 -0.19 -5.65 20.41
N ALA A 222 0.50 -6.78 20.31
CA ALA A 222 1.87 -6.83 20.84
C ALA A 222 2.68 -5.76 20.11
N ASP A 223 2.99 -4.72 20.85
CA ASP A 223 3.55 -3.44 20.43
C ASP A 223 4.81 -3.67 19.57
N ALA A 224 4.67 -3.70 18.26
CA ALA A 224 5.80 -3.67 17.33
C ALA A 224 6.42 -2.26 17.27
N ALA A 225 5.73 -1.26 17.82
CA ALA A 225 6.17 0.12 17.81
C ALA A 225 7.58 0.36 18.40
N PRO A 226 8.00 -0.28 19.52
CA PRO A 226 9.35 -0.14 20.02
C PRO A 226 10.41 -0.68 19.05
N LEU A 227 10.16 -1.83 18.42
CA LEU A 227 11.08 -2.45 17.47
C LEU A 227 11.17 -1.68 16.15
N ILE A 228 10.04 -1.17 15.66
CA ILE A 228 9.99 -0.30 14.50
C ILE A 228 10.74 0.99 14.77
N ALA A 229 10.56 1.58 15.96
CA ALA A 229 11.27 2.78 16.37
C ALA A 229 12.80 2.56 16.51
N GLU A 230 13.21 1.41 17.02
CA GLU A 230 14.63 1.06 17.17
C GLU A 230 15.29 0.85 15.79
N LEU A 231 14.62 0.18 14.85
CA LEU A 231 15.13 0.02 13.49
C LEU A 231 15.08 1.33 12.70
N GLU A 232 14.05 2.15 12.84
CA GLU A 232 14.01 3.48 12.22
C GLU A 232 15.12 4.40 12.76
N ALA A 233 15.44 4.28 14.04
CA ALA A 233 16.56 4.99 14.65
C ALA A 233 17.89 4.50 14.07
N PHE A 234 18.06 3.19 13.92
CA PHE A 234 19.23 2.57 13.30
C PHE A 234 19.40 2.98 11.83
N LEU A 235 18.33 2.87 11.02
CA LEU A 235 18.37 3.27 9.60
C LEU A 235 18.62 4.78 9.42
N ARG A 236 18.15 5.63 10.35
CA ARG A 236 18.48 7.06 10.36
C ARG A 236 19.96 7.32 10.71
N GLN A 237 20.54 6.50 11.56
CA GLN A 237 21.95 6.63 11.95
C GLN A 237 22.89 6.23 10.80
N GLU A 238 22.52 5.20 10.03
CA GLU A 238 23.25 4.76 8.83
C GLU A 238 23.06 5.74 7.65
N ALA A 239 21.86 6.28 7.45
CA ALA A 239 21.58 7.26 6.41
C ALA A 239 22.16 8.65 6.71
N GLY A 240 22.62 8.90 7.92
CA GLY A 240 23.22 10.16 8.37
C GLY A 240 24.73 10.28 8.13
N ALA A 241 25.40 9.28 7.55
CA ALA A 241 26.77 9.44 7.07
C ALA A 241 26.75 10.32 5.80
N PRO A 242 27.44 11.49 5.79
CA PRO A 242 27.45 12.33 4.61
C PRO A 242 28.12 11.58 3.47
N LEU A 243 27.43 11.40 2.35
CA LEU A 243 28.08 11.11 1.08
C LEU A 243 29.00 12.30 0.78
N GLU A 244 30.30 12.11 0.94
CA GLU A 244 31.30 13.03 0.41
C GLU A 244 31.01 13.21 -1.08
N SER A 245 30.65 14.43 -1.44
CA SER A 245 30.54 14.89 -2.81
C SER A 245 31.92 14.69 -3.45
N GLN A 246 32.04 13.70 -4.30
CA GLN A 246 33.13 13.67 -5.28
C GLN A 246 32.85 14.81 -6.26
N ASP A 247 33.59 15.89 -6.06
CA ASP A 247 33.72 16.96 -7.03
C ASP A 247 34.33 16.35 -8.30
N ASP A 248 33.53 16.38 -9.35
CA ASP A 248 33.93 15.99 -10.71
C ASP A 248 34.86 17.08 -11.25
N GLU A 249 36.17 16.89 -11.07
CA GLU A 249 37.19 17.68 -11.73
C GLU A 249 37.11 17.41 -13.23
N THR A 250 36.53 18.32 -13.98
CA THR A 250 36.70 18.39 -15.44
C THR A 250 38.06 18.98 -15.72
N PRO A 251 38.93 18.33 -16.50
CA PRO A 251 40.22 18.90 -16.92
C PRO A 251 40.00 19.97 -17.99
N ASP A 252 40.48 21.15 -17.68
CA ASP A 252 40.70 22.23 -18.64
C ASP A 252 41.62 21.76 -19.78
N GLY A 253 41.11 21.86 -21.00
CA GLY A 253 41.87 21.66 -22.23
C GLY A 253 42.02 22.98 -23.00
N GLU A 254 43.15 23.62 -22.86
CA GLU A 254 43.64 24.75 -23.66
C GLU A 254 43.69 24.43 -25.15
N SER A 255 43.32 25.37 -25.97
CA SER A 255 44.05 25.99 -27.10
C SER A 255 43.03 26.68 -28.00
N GLY A 256 43.08 27.96 -28.20
CA GLY A 256 44.08 28.68 -28.92
C GLY A 256 43.65 28.94 -30.34
N ASN A 257 43.21 30.08 -30.66
CA ASN A 257 43.68 30.92 -31.73
C ASN A 257 42.63 31.88 -32.36
N GLN A 258 42.84 33.13 -32.21
CA GLN A 258 42.79 34.25 -33.18
C GLN A 258 42.01 34.03 -34.49
N ASP A 259 41.10 34.94 -34.86
CA ASP A 259 41.34 36.13 -35.66
C ASP A 259 40.02 36.84 -36.00
N GLN A 260 40.03 38.19 -35.80
CA GLN A 260 39.58 39.28 -36.62
C GLN A 260 38.37 39.03 -37.60
N ASP A 261 37.36 39.85 -37.63
CA ASP A 261 37.26 41.19 -38.18
C ASP A 261 35.79 41.68 -38.30
N LYS A 262 35.63 42.95 -37.92
CA LYS A 262 34.69 43.93 -38.45
C LYS A 262 33.23 43.65 -38.79
N GLY A 263 32.41 44.43 -38.15
CA GLY A 263 31.65 45.42 -38.90
C GLY A 263 30.15 45.31 -38.94
N ASN A 264 29.53 46.31 -38.37
CA ASN A 264 28.37 47.00 -38.85
C ASN A 264 26.98 46.62 -38.35
N SER A 265 26.51 47.44 -37.44
CA SER A 265 25.09 47.83 -37.35
C SER A 265 24.68 48.67 -38.57
N PRO A 266 23.40 48.99 -38.90
CA PRO A 266 22.29 49.21 -37.95
C PRO A 266 20.87 48.81 -38.45
N SER A 267 19.93 48.95 -37.51
CA SER A 267 18.52 49.42 -37.71
C SER A 267 17.59 48.69 -38.71
N VAL A 268 16.53 48.14 -38.29
CA VAL A 268 15.16 48.69 -38.13
C VAL A 268 14.38 47.79 -37.19
#